data_df43c8f06a626366e05195d35731aa35
#
_entry.id   df43c8f06a626366e05195d35731aa35
#
_cell.length_a   1.000
_cell.length_b   1.000
_cell.length_c   1.000
_cell.angle_alpha   90.00
_cell.angle_beta   90.00
_cell.angle_gamma   90.00
#
_symmetry.space_group_name_H-M   'P 1'
#
loop_
_entity.id
_entity.type
_entity.pdbx_description
1 polymer ?
#
loop_
_entity_poly.entity_id
_entity_poly.type
_entity_poly.pdbx_seq_one_letter_code
_entity_poly.pdbx_strand_id
1 'polypeptide(L)'
;MITNSQIIITKDIDLYLSELVPTLPLHTHRIFQNEEENKDNFKIEQAKKVIKEAYIASSESKYIILCGNKFELEAQNKLLKILEEPPKNIIFIIITTSKSNLLPTIISRLPHKYIKSLNKKEYSNHNIFKKDLKDIYLFLKENQRISKND
;
A
#
# COMPACT_ATOMS: atom_id res chain seq x y z
N MET A 1 5.12 2.00 12.80
CA MET A 1 3.72 2.30 12.62
C MET A 1 3.51 3.48 11.71
N ILE A 2 2.48 3.43 10.88
CA ILE A 2 2.23 4.51 9.95
C ILE A 2 1.60 5.68 10.67
N THR A 3 2.21 6.85 10.55
CA THR A 3 1.71 8.03 11.24
C THR A 3 1.33 9.16 10.32
N ASN A 4 1.55 9.01 9.02
CA ASN A 4 1.17 10.06 8.08
C ASN A 4 0.71 9.46 6.77
N SER A 5 -0.01 10.25 6.00
CA SER A 5 -0.52 9.79 4.72
C SER A 5 0.64 9.45 3.79
N GLN A 6 0.50 8.37 3.05
CA GLN A 6 1.57 7.92 2.19
C GLN A 6 1.09 6.95 1.13
N ILE A 7 1.94 6.69 0.16
CA ILE A 7 1.67 5.77 -0.92
C ILE A 7 2.56 4.55 -0.72
N ILE A 8 1.96 3.36 -0.80
CA ILE A 8 2.70 2.11 -0.68
C ILE A 8 2.67 1.42 -2.03
N ILE A 9 3.83 1.05 -2.53
CA ILE A 9 3.93 0.37 -3.81
C ILE A 9 4.40 -1.04 -3.52
N THR A 10 3.58 -2.02 -3.86
CA THR A 10 3.88 -3.41 -3.55
C THR A 10 3.35 -4.29 -4.67
N LYS A 11 4.00 -5.41 -4.89
CA LYS A 11 3.57 -6.31 -5.94
C LYS A 11 2.33 -7.09 -5.57
N ASP A 12 2.09 -7.27 -4.29
CA ASP A 12 0.95 -8.04 -3.84
C ASP A 12 0.17 -7.23 -2.82
N ILE A 13 -0.87 -6.56 -3.29
CA ILE A 13 -1.67 -5.70 -2.43
C ILE A 13 -2.33 -6.49 -1.32
N ASP A 14 -2.90 -7.64 -1.64
CA ASP A 14 -3.61 -8.42 -0.63
C ASP A 14 -2.68 -8.89 0.46
N LEU A 15 -1.48 -9.31 0.10
CA LEU A 15 -0.53 -9.73 1.09
C LEU A 15 -0.13 -8.58 1.99
N TYR A 16 0.14 -7.41 1.39
CA TYR A 16 0.53 -6.27 2.19
C TYR A 16 -0.59 -5.86 3.15
N LEU A 17 -1.84 -5.89 2.68
CA LEU A 17 -2.97 -5.57 3.54
C LEU A 17 -3.04 -6.54 4.72
N SER A 18 -2.83 -7.81 4.47
CA SER A 18 -2.91 -8.79 5.54
C SER A 18 -1.83 -8.57 6.59
N GLU A 19 -0.74 -7.94 6.22
CA GLU A 19 0.32 -7.64 7.16
C GLU A 19 0.13 -6.29 7.81
N LEU A 20 -0.46 -5.35 7.10
CA LEU A 20 -0.66 -4.00 7.63
C LEU A 20 -1.78 -3.92 8.64
N VAL A 21 -2.92 -4.47 8.32
CA VAL A 21 -4.12 -4.30 9.14
C VAL A 21 -3.93 -4.70 10.59
N PRO A 22 -3.27 -5.82 10.89
CA PRO A 22 -3.07 -6.19 12.29
C PRO A 22 -2.20 -5.20 13.07
N THR A 23 -1.43 -4.34 12.39
CA THR A 23 -0.60 -3.38 13.09
C THR A 23 -1.35 -2.12 13.44
N LEU A 24 -2.58 -1.96 12.93
CA LEU A 24 -3.36 -0.76 13.19
C LEU A 24 -4.27 -1.00 14.40
N PRO A 25 -4.61 0.04 15.14
CA PRO A 25 -5.51 -0.14 16.27
C PRO A 25 -6.86 -0.66 15.80
N LEU A 26 -7.52 -1.42 16.64
CA LEU A 26 -8.80 -2.00 16.29
C LEU A 26 -9.82 -0.96 15.92
N HIS A 27 -10.58 -1.26 14.89
CA HIS A 27 -11.71 -0.42 14.46
C HIS A 27 -11.31 0.97 13.95
N THR A 28 -10.03 1.15 13.58
CA THR A 28 -9.59 2.45 13.13
C THR A 28 -9.32 2.52 11.64
N HIS A 29 -9.51 1.44 10.90
CA HIS A 29 -9.21 1.46 9.48
C HIS A 29 -10.45 1.24 8.63
N ARG A 30 -10.42 1.78 7.41
CA ARG A 30 -11.47 1.58 6.42
C ARG A 30 -10.77 1.30 5.10
N ILE A 31 -11.14 0.22 4.44
CA ILE A 31 -10.52 -0.19 3.19
C ILE A 31 -11.47 0.07 2.04
N PHE A 32 -11.00 0.75 1.01
CA PHE A 32 -11.78 1.05 -0.17
C PHE A 32 -11.13 0.47 -1.40
N GLN A 33 -11.85 -0.35 -2.11
CA GLN A 33 -11.39 -0.90 -3.38
C GLN A 33 -12.61 -1.23 -4.19
N ASN A 34 -12.44 -1.41 -5.50
CA ASN A 34 -13.55 -1.75 -6.35
C ASN A 34 -13.95 -3.18 -6.03
N GLU A 35 -15.19 -3.39 -5.66
CA GLU A 35 -15.63 -4.73 -5.29
C GLU A 35 -16.34 -5.44 -6.40
N GLU A 36 -16.38 -4.84 -7.57
CA GLU A 36 -16.97 -5.49 -8.70
C GLU A 36 -15.97 -6.43 -9.34
N GLU A 37 -16.39 -7.05 -10.43
CA GLU A 37 -15.59 -8.03 -11.07
C GLU A 37 -14.17 -7.58 -11.34
N ASN A 38 -13.97 -6.34 -11.72
CA ASN A 38 -12.64 -5.83 -11.99
C ASN A 38 -12.11 -5.06 -10.79
N LYS A 39 -11.68 -5.77 -9.78
CA LYS A 39 -11.21 -5.14 -8.56
C LYS A 39 -9.99 -4.28 -8.73
N ASP A 40 -9.28 -4.44 -9.84
CA ASP A 40 -8.04 -3.68 -10.02
C ASP A 40 -8.29 -2.20 -10.30
N ASN A 41 -9.48 -1.83 -10.73
CA ASN A 41 -9.75 -0.45 -11.09
C ASN A 41 -10.42 0.32 -9.98
N PHE A 42 -9.72 1.31 -9.46
CA PHE A 42 -10.30 2.21 -8.46
C PHE A 42 -11.01 3.33 -9.21
N LYS A 43 -12.31 3.39 -9.07
CA LYS A 43 -13.15 4.28 -9.86
C LYS A 43 -13.68 5.45 -9.05
N ILE A 44 -14.35 6.37 -9.76
CA ILE A 44 -14.91 7.55 -9.11
C ILE A 44 -15.89 7.18 -7.99
N GLU A 45 -16.58 6.05 -8.12
CA GLU A 45 -17.50 5.62 -7.08
C GLU A 45 -16.76 5.36 -5.76
N GLN A 46 -15.59 4.72 -5.84
CA GLN A 46 -14.81 4.48 -4.65
C GLN A 46 -14.28 5.80 -4.09
N ALA A 47 -13.88 6.72 -4.97
CA ALA A 47 -13.36 8.01 -4.52
C ALA A 47 -14.43 8.78 -3.75
N LYS A 48 -15.67 8.73 -4.22
CA LYS A 48 -16.76 9.42 -3.53
C LYS A 48 -16.98 8.85 -2.14
N LYS A 49 -16.88 7.53 -2.01
CA LYS A 49 -17.05 6.90 -0.71
C LYS A 49 -15.92 7.25 0.22
N VAL A 50 -14.70 7.34 -0.31
CA VAL A 50 -13.54 7.73 0.48
C VAL A 50 -13.74 9.13 1.05
N ILE A 51 -14.16 10.07 0.21
CA ILE A 51 -14.34 11.44 0.66
C ILE A 51 -15.43 11.52 1.72
N LYS A 52 -16.52 10.80 1.52
CA LYS A 52 -17.59 10.81 2.49
C LYS A 52 -17.11 10.29 3.83
N GLU A 53 -16.38 9.18 3.82
CA GLU A 53 -15.88 8.60 5.05
C GLU A 53 -14.85 9.52 5.72
N ALA A 54 -14.02 10.18 4.93
CA ALA A 54 -12.98 11.03 5.48
C ALA A 54 -13.54 12.24 6.21
N TYR A 55 -14.72 12.71 5.82
CA TYR A 55 -15.32 13.85 6.50
C TYR A 55 -16.14 13.46 7.72
N ILE A 56 -16.22 12.18 8.05
CA ILE A 56 -16.83 11.77 9.30
C ILE A 56 -15.78 11.97 10.37
N ALA A 57 -16.07 12.83 11.31
CA ALA A 57 -15.09 13.21 12.33
C ALA A 57 -14.66 12.00 13.16
N SER A 58 -13.43 12.05 13.59
CA SER A 58 -12.88 10.97 14.41
C SER A 58 -12.03 11.59 15.51
N SER A 59 -12.17 11.11 16.73
CA SER A 59 -11.38 11.62 17.82
C SER A 59 -10.00 10.97 17.86
N GLU A 60 -9.82 9.90 17.12
CA GLU A 60 -8.55 9.20 17.05
C GLU A 60 -8.13 9.07 15.61
N SER A 61 -6.89 8.68 15.38
CA SER A 61 -6.42 8.51 14.01
C SER A 61 -7.27 7.47 13.31
N LYS A 62 -7.72 7.80 12.12
CA LYS A 62 -8.50 6.89 11.31
C LYS A 62 -7.74 6.69 10.00
N TYR A 63 -7.51 5.44 9.65
CA TYR A 63 -6.72 5.08 8.49
C TYR A 63 -7.63 4.74 7.33
N ILE A 64 -7.56 5.52 6.28
CA ILE A 64 -8.37 5.27 5.10
C ILE A 64 -7.45 4.71 4.03
N ILE A 65 -7.67 3.46 3.67
CA ILE A 65 -6.79 2.70 2.80
C ILE A 65 -7.44 2.55 1.44
N LEU A 66 -6.75 3.01 0.40
CA LEU A 66 -7.26 2.96 -0.96
C LEU A 66 -6.42 1.97 -1.75
N CYS A 67 -7.03 0.96 -2.31
CA CYS A 67 -6.31 -0.10 -3.00
C CYS A 67 -6.74 -0.23 -4.45
N GLY A 68 -5.79 -0.38 -5.34
CA GLY A 68 -6.08 -0.64 -6.74
C GLY A 68 -4.83 -0.69 -7.57
N ASN A 69 -4.87 -1.45 -8.66
CA ASN A 69 -3.77 -1.47 -9.59
C ASN A 69 -3.89 -0.30 -10.56
N LYS A 70 -5.10 0.14 -10.84
CA LYS A 70 -5.31 1.22 -11.74
C LYS A 70 -6.27 2.20 -11.08
N PHE A 71 -5.90 3.46 -11.04
CA PHE A 71 -6.78 4.48 -10.48
C PHE A 71 -7.27 5.35 -11.63
N GLU A 72 -8.55 5.38 -11.87
CA GLU A 72 -9.09 6.15 -12.97
C GLU A 72 -8.83 7.63 -12.78
N LEU A 73 -8.65 8.33 -13.88
CA LEU A 73 -8.29 9.74 -13.84
C LEU A 73 -9.30 10.56 -13.05
N GLU A 74 -10.58 10.31 -13.25
CA GLU A 74 -11.61 11.02 -12.52
C GLU A 74 -11.49 10.79 -11.02
N ALA A 75 -11.21 9.56 -10.63
CA ALA A 75 -11.09 9.22 -9.23
C ALA A 75 -9.91 9.97 -8.62
N GLN A 76 -8.79 10.00 -9.31
CA GLN A 76 -7.61 10.68 -8.80
C GLN A 76 -7.84 12.17 -8.68
N ASN A 77 -8.46 12.78 -9.69
CA ASN A 77 -8.72 14.20 -9.64
C ASN A 77 -9.68 14.54 -8.50
N LYS A 78 -10.64 13.67 -8.26
CA LYS A 78 -11.60 13.91 -7.19
C LYS A 78 -10.93 13.89 -5.82
N LEU A 79 -9.89 13.09 -5.67
CA LEU A 79 -9.21 12.93 -4.40
C LEU A 79 -8.13 13.97 -4.12
N LEU A 80 -7.70 14.72 -5.14
CA LEU A 80 -6.56 15.61 -4.98
C LEU A 80 -6.67 16.55 -3.78
N LYS A 81 -7.79 17.19 -3.64
CA LYS A 81 -7.92 18.19 -2.59
C LYS A 81 -7.87 17.58 -1.20
N ILE A 82 -8.55 16.46 -1.01
CA ILE A 82 -8.59 15.87 0.31
C ILE A 82 -7.27 15.21 0.66
N LEU A 83 -6.52 14.75 -0.35
CA LEU A 83 -5.21 14.19 -0.09
C LEU A 83 -4.23 15.29 0.27
N GLU A 84 -4.43 16.49 -0.28
CA GLU A 84 -3.55 17.59 0.00
C GLU A 84 -3.79 18.15 1.39
N GLU A 85 -5.04 18.21 1.81
CA GLU A 85 -5.39 18.72 3.13
C GLU A 85 -6.36 17.76 3.80
N PRO A 86 -5.85 16.68 4.36
CA PRO A 86 -6.74 15.70 4.99
C PRO A 86 -7.45 16.29 6.20
N PRO A 87 -8.67 15.88 6.46
CA PRO A 87 -9.34 16.28 7.67
C PRO A 87 -8.58 15.82 8.91
N LYS A 88 -8.88 16.42 10.04
CA LYS A 88 -8.20 16.11 11.27
C LYS A 88 -8.28 14.62 11.59
N ASN A 89 -7.18 14.06 12.00
CA ASN A 89 -7.07 12.64 12.41
C ASN A 89 -7.27 11.65 11.27
N ILE A 90 -7.28 12.10 10.03
CA ILE A 90 -7.42 11.19 8.90
C ILE A 90 -6.05 10.95 8.26
N ILE A 91 -5.70 9.69 8.10
CA ILE A 91 -4.45 9.28 7.49
C ILE A 91 -4.80 8.45 6.28
N PHE A 92 -4.33 8.86 5.09
CA PHE A 92 -4.59 8.11 3.87
C PHE A 92 -3.43 7.21 3.53
N ILE A 93 -3.73 5.99 3.15
CA ILE A 93 -2.73 5.04 2.69
C ILE A 93 -3.19 4.54 1.33
N ILE A 94 -2.45 4.90 0.28
CA ILE A 94 -2.77 4.43 -1.06
C ILE A 94 -1.87 3.26 -1.38
N ILE A 95 -2.44 2.14 -1.75
CA ILE A 95 -1.66 0.94 -2.04
C ILE A 95 -1.87 0.56 -3.49
N THR A 96 -0.79 0.47 -4.24
CA THR A 96 -0.85 0.16 -5.66
C THR A 96 0.38 -0.66 -6.06
N THR A 97 0.39 -1.18 -7.28
CA THR A 97 1.48 -2.03 -7.72
C THR A 97 2.56 -1.28 -8.47
N SER A 98 2.31 -0.05 -8.87
CA SER A 98 3.33 0.73 -9.58
C SER A 98 3.08 2.21 -9.39
N LYS A 99 4.17 2.95 -9.25
CA LYS A 99 4.09 4.38 -9.10
C LYS A 99 3.43 5.01 -10.32
N SER A 100 3.61 4.42 -11.50
CA SER A 100 3.05 4.98 -12.71
C SER A 100 1.53 4.85 -12.77
N ASN A 101 0.92 4.14 -11.85
CA ASN A 101 -0.53 4.04 -11.78
C ASN A 101 -1.17 5.30 -11.22
N LEU A 102 -0.34 6.21 -10.69
CA LEU A 102 -0.86 7.43 -10.08
C LEU A 102 -0.36 8.66 -10.81
N LEU A 103 -1.15 9.72 -10.76
CA LEU A 103 -0.76 10.97 -11.40
C LEU A 103 0.43 11.60 -10.69
N PRO A 104 1.29 12.29 -11.43
CA PRO A 104 2.41 13.01 -10.80
C PRO A 104 1.95 13.97 -9.71
N THR A 105 0.75 14.54 -9.85
CA THR A 105 0.24 15.46 -8.85
C THR A 105 -0.01 14.77 -7.52
N ILE A 106 -0.41 13.49 -7.55
CA ILE A 106 -0.59 12.76 -6.31
C ILE A 106 0.76 12.33 -5.76
N ILE A 107 1.64 11.86 -6.64
CA ILE A 107 2.97 11.41 -6.22
C ILE A 107 3.74 12.57 -5.56
N SER A 108 3.54 13.79 -6.04
CA SER A 108 4.28 14.90 -5.48
C SER A 108 3.73 15.38 -4.14
N ARG A 109 2.52 14.96 -3.78
CA ARG A 109 1.93 15.40 -2.53
C ARG A 109 2.11 14.44 -1.36
N LEU A 110 2.39 13.19 -1.65
CA LEU A 110 2.53 12.19 -0.59
C LEU A 110 3.84 11.45 -0.75
N PRO A 111 4.49 11.12 0.34
CA PRO A 111 5.69 10.29 0.25
C PRO A 111 5.30 8.91 -0.23
N HIS A 112 6.19 8.23 -0.91
CA HIS A 112 5.92 6.89 -1.36
C HIS A 112 7.02 5.94 -0.89
N LYS A 113 6.65 4.67 -0.76
CA LYS A 113 7.54 3.69 -0.23
C LYS A 113 7.35 2.41 -1.02
N TYR A 114 8.45 1.79 -1.40
CA TYR A 114 8.40 0.52 -2.11
C TYR A 114 8.54 -0.62 -1.11
N ILE A 115 7.65 -1.59 -1.21
CA ILE A 115 7.72 -2.75 -0.37
C ILE A 115 8.32 -3.87 -1.20
N LYS A 116 9.46 -4.36 -0.78
CA LYS A 116 10.07 -5.43 -1.49
C LYS A 116 9.30 -6.68 -1.23
N SER A 117 9.10 -7.42 -2.29
CA SER A 117 8.46 -8.67 -2.15
C SER A 117 9.42 -9.58 -1.47
N LEU A 118 9.20 -9.95 -0.27
CA LEU A 118 10.08 -10.72 0.40
C LEU A 118 10.07 -12.05 0.00
N ASN A 119 9.50 -12.55 -0.77
CA ASN A 119 9.59 -13.88 -1.10
C ASN A 119 9.82 -14.70 0.07
N LYS A 120 8.96 -14.68 0.97
CA LYS A 120 9.07 -15.45 2.12
C LYS A 120 9.32 -16.86 1.83
N LYS A 121 8.90 -17.32 0.71
CA LYS A 121 9.16 -18.63 0.34
C LYS A 121 10.59 -18.88 0.19
N GLU A 122 11.30 -17.93 -0.33
CA GLU A 122 12.70 -18.09 -0.53
C GLU A 122 13.39 -18.20 0.77
N TYR A 123 12.95 -17.47 1.74
CA TYR A 123 13.58 -17.58 3.00
C TYR A 123 13.30 -18.89 3.64
N SER A 124 12.18 -19.43 3.43
CA SER A 124 11.91 -20.67 4.08
C SER A 124 12.64 -21.80 3.41
N ASN A 125 13.15 -21.60 2.25
CA ASN A 125 13.88 -22.60 1.60
C ASN A 125 15.30 -22.62 1.93
N HIS A 126 15.74 -21.93 2.56
CA HIS A 126 17.14 -21.85 2.74
C HIS A 126 17.51 -21.85 4.04
N ASN A 127 17.47 -21.67 3.92
CA ASN A 127 17.67 -21.08 4.65
C ASN A 127 18.03 -20.83 4.99
N ILE A 128 18.10 -20.55 5.29
CA ILE A 128 18.29 -19.77 5.33
C ILE A 128 18.64 -19.70 5.61
N PHE A 129 18.87 -19.42 5.86
CA PHE A 129 19.29 -18.82 5.82
C PHE A 129 19.77 -18.70 6.12
N LYS A 130 20.28 -18.71 6.34
CA LYS A 130 20.75 -18.17 6.31
C LYS A 130 21.26 -17.80 6.50
N LYS A 131 21.57 -17.69 6.86
CA LYS A 131 21.99 -17.04 6.76
C LYS A 131 22.21 -16.27 7.04
N ASP A 132 22.37 -15.84 7.63
CA ASP A 132 22.47 -14.89 7.59
C ASP A 132 22.15 -14.02 6.92
N LEU A 133 22.06 -13.18 7.27
CA LEU A 133 21.73 -12.41 6.41
C LEU A 133 22.67 -12.12 5.61
N LYS A 134 23.55 -12.06 6.00
CA LYS A 134 24.47 -11.83 5.24
C LYS A 134 24.56 -12.89 4.42
N ASP A 135 24.32 -13.88 4.89
CA ASP A 135 24.27 -14.84 4.15
C ASP A 135 23.15 -14.79 3.40
N ILE A 136 22.12 -14.35 3.90
CA ILE A 136 21.10 -14.21 3.15
C ILE A 136 21.39 -13.33 2.16
N TYR A 137 22.08 -12.39 2.46
CA TYR A 137 22.36 -11.49 1.61
C TYR A 137 23.14 -12.01 0.62
N LEU A 138 24.06 -12.76 0.87
CA LEU A 138 24.81 -13.24 -0.04
C LEU A 138 24.11 -14.14 -0.75
N PHE A 139 23.40 -14.83 -0.22
CA PHE A 139 22.67 -15.71 -0.77
C PHE A 139 21.73 -15.19 -1.61
N LEU A 140 21.33 -14.07 -1.35
CA LEU A 140 20.55 -13.48 -2.16
C LEU A 140 21.27 -13.10 -3.28
N LYS A 141 22.43 -12.99 -3.17
CA LYS A 141 23.16 -12.65 -4.17
C LYS A 141 23.46 -13.69 -4.91
N GLU A 142 23.60 -14.74 -4.41
CA GLU A 142 23.87 -15.75 -5.10
C GLU A 142 22.77 -16.33 -5.50
N ASN A 143 22.01 -16.36 -5.09
CA ASN A 143 21.03 -16.72 -5.41
C ASN A 143 20.43 -15.99 -6.10
N GLN A 144 20.90 -15.17 -6.05
CA GLN A 144 20.46 -14.52 -6.74
C GLN A 144 20.88 -14.99 -7.74
N ARG A 145 21.64 -15.94 -7.52
CA ARG A 145 22.03 -16.44 -8.01
C ARG A 145 21.63 -17.43 -8.01
N ILE A 146 21.79 -17.84 -7.22
CA ILE A 146 21.51 -18.23 -6.84
C ILE A 146 20.99 -18.81 -7.06
N SER A 147 21.17 -19.09 -6.83
CA SER A 147 20.85 -19.02 -6.71
C SER A 147 20.77 -19.56 -6.99
N LYS A 148 21.21 -19.94 -6.81
CA LYS A 148 21.30 -19.91 -6.64
C LYS A 148 21.10 -20.46 -6.62
N ASN A 149 21.77 -20.95 -6.48
CA ASN A 149 21.67 -20.93 -6.17
C ASN A 149 21.30 -21.22 -6.06
N ASP A 150 21.74 -21.49 -5.75
CA ASP A 150 21.46 -21.17 -5.29
C ASP A 150 21.19 -21.28 -5.34
#